data_b8a39eb618c29b4d199a0421e2cb5336
#
_entry.id   b8a39eb618c29b4d199a0421e2cb5336
#
_cell.length_a   1.000
_cell.length_b   1.000
_cell.length_c   1.000
_cell.angle_alpha   90.00
_cell.angle_beta   90.00
_cell.angle_gamma   90.00
#
_symmetry.space_group_name_H-M   'P 1'
#
loop_
_entity.id
_entity.type
_entity.pdbx_description
1 polymer ?
#
loop_
_entity_poly.entity_id
_entity_poly.type
_entity_poly.pdbx_seq_one_letter_code
_entity_poly.pdbx_strand_id
1 'polypeptide(L)'
;MDKRTKDLIVVSLALGAAVVSLYFGFAGRSPQINLDAYEVLGAVTAEETAKLLADHGLVLVMARDSGADKNPSVEAELDAFQQTLKKHPGLRLVTERVQVTPMLMMATGGGVPPDQLFKVLETHANVGALVLFFGFPALADPELEALEKSGVKTVVVSSFHPGYKRLLERRAIHLAIVPRQEATQPSSQAPRTLRERFDQDYIIVTSVEAARLP
;
A
#
# COMPACT_ATOMS: atom_id res chain seq x y z
N MET A 1 62.93 -10.88 -18.28
CA MET A 1 61.83 -10.60 -17.31
C MET A 1 61.88 -11.72 -16.28
N ASP A 2 62.12 -11.35 -15.04
CA ASP A 2 62.29 -12.31 -13.94
C ASP A 2 60.97 -13.05 -13.66
N LYS A 3 61.05 -14.30 -13.22
CA LYS A 3 59.88 -15.15 -12.93
C LYS A 3 58.91 -14.48 -11.94
N ARG A 4 59.47 -13.81 -10.92
CA ARG A 4 58.69 -13.03 -9.95
C ARG A 4 57.83 -11.89 -10.58
N THR A 5 58.38 -11.20 -11.59
CA THR A 5 57.69 -10.14 -12.28
C THR A 5 56.54 -10.67 -13.13
N LYS A 6 56.68 -11.84 -13.75
CA LYS A 6 55.61 -12.53 -14.49
C LYS A 6 54.46 -12.95 -13.57
N ASP A 7 54.79 -13.55 -12.43
CA ASP A 7 53.81 -14.02 -11.45
C ASP A 7 53.00 -12.81 -10.86
N LEU A 8 53.67 -11.69 -10.60
CA LEU A 8 53.04 -10.48 -10.11
C LEU A 8 52.05 -9.88 -11.13
N ILE A 9 52.41 -9.87 -12.41
CA ILE A 9 51.54 -9.39 -13.49
C ILE A 9 50.30 -10.27 -13.64
N VAL A 10 50.48 -11.59 -13.57
CA VAL A 10 49.36 -12.55 -13.67
C VAL A 10 48.39 -12.41 -12.50
N VAL A 11 48.91 -12.27 -11.28
CA VAL A 11 48.08 -12.06 -10.08
C VAL A 11 47.33 -10.74 -10.16
N SER A 12 47.98 -9.65 -10.60
CA SER A 12 47.32 -8.35 -10.74
C SER A 12 46.21 -8.35 -11.80
N LEU A 13 46.42 -9.03 -12.93
CA LEU A 13 45.41 -9.23 -13.97
C LEU A 13 44.22 -10.05 -13.49
N ALA A 14 44.49 -11.15 -12.76
CA ALA A 14 43.42 -11.98 -12.20
C ALA A 14 42.58 -11.21 -11.15
N LEU A 15 43.21 -10.41 -10.30
CA LEU A 15 42.53 -9.55 -9.33
C LEU A 15 41.70 -8.47 -10.01
N GLY A 16 42.22 -7.82 -11.03
CA GLY A 16 41.51 -6.86 -11.85
C GLY A 16 40.27 -7.47 -12.53
N ALA A 17 40.41 -8.65 -13.12
CA ALA A 17 39.31 -9.37 -13.73
C ALA A 17 38.23 -9.77 -12.70
N ALA A 18 38.64 -10.21 -11.50
CA ALA A 18 37.70 -10.52 -10.42
C ALA A 18 36.93 -9.30 -9.93
N VAL A 19 37.59 -8.16 -9.74
CA VAL A 19 36.93 -6.90 -9.34
C VAL A 19 35.97 -6.42 -10.42
N VAL A 20 36.33 -6.48 -11.68
CA VAL A 20 35.47 -6.12 -12.80
C VAL A 20 34.25 -7.05 -12.88
N SER A 21 34.46 -8.37 -12.73
CA SER A 21 33.37 -9.35 -12.72
C SER A 21 32.42 -9.15 -11.55
N LEU A 22 32.93 -8.84 -10.36
CA LEU A 22 32.11 -8.48 -9.19
C LEU A 22 31.35 -7.19 -9.44
N TYR A 23 32.01 -6.16 -9.97
CA TYR A 23 31.35 -4.90 -10.28
C TYR A 23 30.19 -5.07 -11.27
N PHE A 24 30.40 -5.76 -12.40
CA PHE A 24 29.34 -6.04 -13.37
C PHE A 24 28.31 -7.06 -12.87
N GLY A 25 28.68 -7.97 -12.00
CA GLY A 25 27.77 -8.94 -11.38
C GLY A 25 26.83 -8.31 -10.34
N PHE A 26 27.31 -7.32 -9.60
CA PHE A 26 26.55 -6.66 -8.54
C PHE A 26 25.95 -5.29 -8.95
N ALA A 27 26.63 -4.50 -9.78
CA ALA A 27 26.16 -3.18 -10.20
C ALA A 27 25.01 -3.21 -11.22
N GLY A 28 24.73 -4.36 -11.84
CA GLY A 28 23.72 -4.49 -12.89
C GLY A 28 22.38 -5.09 -12.46
N ARG A 29 22.22 -5.51 -11.21
CA ARG A 29 21.01 -6.18 -10.73
C ARG A 29 20.45 -5.52 -9.48
N SER A 30 19.99 -4.30 -9.61
CA SER A 30 18.89 -3.88 -8.73
C SER A 30 17.73 -4.82 -9.06
N PRO A 31 17.18 -5.60 -8.10
CA PRO A 31 15.99 -6.39 -8.36
C PRO A 31 14.93 -5.42 -8.87
N GLN A 32 14.49 -5.58 -10.12
CA GLN A 32 13.38 -4.81 -10.63
C GLN A 32 12.16 -5.27 -9.83
N ILE A 33 11.74 -4.44 -8.89
CA ILE A 33 10.50 -4.65 -8.17
C ILE A 33 9.39 -4.53 -9.23
N ASN A 34 8.60 -5.57 -9.39
CA ASN A 34 7.41 -5.48 -10.22
C ASN A 34 6.40 -4.57 -9.51
N LEU A 35 6.21 -3.38 -10.04
CA LEU A 35 5.31 -2.36 -9.47
C LEU A 35 3.87 -2.53 -9.96
N ASP A 36 3.62 -3.34 -10.98
CA ASP A 36 2.30 -3.53 -11.59
C ASP A 36 1.21 -3.88 -10.56
N ALA A 37 1.53 -4.75 -9.59
CA ALA A 37 0.56 -5.14 -8.56
C ALA A 37 0.17 -3.96 -7.66
N TYR A 38 1.11 -3.08 -7.34
CA TYR A 38 0.87 -1.89 -6.52
C TYR A 38 0.11 -0.80 -7.30
N GLU A 39 0.42 -0.64 -8.59
CA GLU A 39 -0.32 0.26 -9.47
C GLU A 39 -1.78 -0.19 -9.62
N VAL A 40 -1.99 -1.49 -9.83
CA VAL A 40 -3.32 -2.10 -9.90
C VAL A 40 -4.09 -1.91 -8.58
N LEU A 41 -3.43 -2.13 -7.44
CA LEU A 41 -4.01 -1.94 -6.11
C LEU A 41 -4.44 -0.49 -5.90
N GLY A 42 -3.57 0.48 -6.17
CA GLY A 42 -3.88 1.90 -6.05
C GLY A 42 -5.03 2.33 -6.95
N ALA A 43 -5.02 1.91 -8.22
CA ALA A 43 -6.06 2.27 -9.18
C ALA A 43 -7.43 1.71 -8.80
N VAL A 44 -7.52 0.42 -8.41
CA VAL A 44 -8.79 -0.19 -7.99
C VAL A 44 -9.28 0.43 -6.69
N THR A 45 -8.39 0.73 -5.74
CA THR A 45 -8.76 1.42 -4.50
C THR A 45 -9.40 2.78 -4.79
N ALA A 46 -8.88 3.54 -5.77
CA ALA A 46 -9.45 4.82 -6.17
C ALA A 46 -10.84 4.68 -6.80
N GLU A 47 -11.03 3.70 -7.70
CA GLU A 47 -12.34 3.43 -8.32
C GLU A 47 -13.39 3.05 -7.29
N GLU A 48 -13.05 2.17 -6.35
CA GLU A 48 -13.99 1.75 -5.31
C GLU A 48 -14.29 2.89 -4.31
N THR A 49 -13.29 3.75 -4.01
CA THR A 49 -13.50 4.96 -3.19
C THR A 49 -14.44 5.94 -3.91
N ALA A 50 -14.28 6.14 -5.22
CA ALA A 50 -15.13 7.00 -6.01
C ALA A 50 -16.59 6.49 -6.02
N LYS A 51 -16.81 5.19 -6.22
CA LYS A 51 -18.14 4.56 -6.13
C LYS A 51 -18.76 4.74 -4.75
N LEU A 52 -17.98 4.58 -3.67
CA LEU A 52 -18.46 4.72 -2.30
C LEU A 52 -18.94 6.15 -1.98
N LEU A 53 -18.37 7.15 -2.64
CA LEU A 53 -18.70 8.58 -2.52
C LEU A 53 -19.68 9.07 -3.61
N ALA A 54 -20.16 8.21 -4.51
CA ALA A 54 -20.96 8.61 -5.66
C ALA A 54 -20.32 9.79 -6.44
N ASP A 55 -18.99 9.73 -6.61
CA ASP A 55 -18.15 10.67 -7.34
C ASP A 55 -18.12 12.12 -6.81
N HIS A 56 -18.46 12.33 -5.52
CA HIS A 56 -18.47 13.68 -4.92
C HIS A 56 -17.85 13.70 -3.53
N GLY A 57 -17.03 14.72 -3.26
CA GLY A 57 -16.53 14.99 -1.91
C GLY A 57 -15.02 15.06 -1.78
N LEU A 58 -14.54 15.08 -0.54
CA LEU A 58 -13.13 15.12 -0.19
C LEU A 58 -12.64 13.70 0.18
N VAL A 59 -11.64 13.23 -0.51
CA VAL A 59 -10.92 12.00 -0.19
C VAL A 59 -9.63 12.38 0.53
N LEU A 60 -9.50 11.92 1.77
CA LEU A 60 -8.29 12.05 2.58
C LEU A 60 -7.55 10.73 2.55
N VAL A 61 -6.35 10.73 2.00
CA VAL A 61 -5.46 9.57 1.98
C VAL A 61 -4.42 9.72 3.07
N MET A 62 -4.28 8.71 3.90
CA MET A 62 -3.17 8.60 4.83
C MET A 62 -2.21 7.52 4.33
N ALA A 63 -0.96 7.92 4.11
CA ALA A 63 0.10 7.04 3.65
C ALA A 63 1.32 7.15 4.55
N ARG A 64 2.17 6.12 4.53
CA ARG A 64 3.42 6.15 5.28
C ARG A 64 4.40 7.13 4.65
N ASP A 65 5.00 7.96 5.49
CA ASP A 65 6.19 8.70 5.10
C ASP A 65 7.42 7.78 5.25
N SER A 66 8.03 7.47 4.13
CA SER A 66 9.25 6.65 4.07
C SER A 66 10.53 7.48 4.29
N GLY A 67 10.40 8.79 4.56
CA GLY A 67 11.54 9.70 4.71
C GLY A 67 12.34 9.88 3.41
N ALA A 68 13.66 9.92 3.54
CA ALA A 68 14.56 10.11 2.39
C ALA A 68 14.56 8.91 1.43
N ASP A 69 14.37 7.70 1.95
CA ASP A 69 14.33 6.46 1.16
C ASP A 69 12.88 6.13 0.79
N LYS A 70 12.40 6.76 -0.28
CA LYS A 70 11.07 6.49 -0.80
C LYS A 70 10.92 5.01 -1.15
N ASN A 71 9.87 4.38 -0.62
CA ASN A 71 9.53 3.01 -0.98
C ASN A 71 8.83 3.00 -2.35
N PRO A 72 9.45 2.43 -3.40
CA PRO A 72 8.89 2.47 -4.76
C PRO A 72 7.48 1.88 -4.85
N SER A 73 7.18 0.85 -4.08
CA SER A 73 5.86 0.21 -4.06
C SER A 73 4.77 1.14 -3.52
N VAL A 74 5.05 1.85 -2.43
CA VAL A 74 4.12 2.82 -1.83
C VAL A 74 3.90 4.01 -2.77
N GLU A 75 4.97 4.50 -3.41
CA GLU A 75 4.83 5.60 -4.36
C GLU A 75 4.01 5.17 -5.60
N ALA A 76 4.27 3.98 -6.16
CA ALA A 76 3.49 3.46 -7.30
C ALA A 76 2.00 3.31 -6.96
N GLU A 77 1.69 2.78 -5.78
CA GLU A 77 0.32 2.64 -5.28
C GLU A 77 -0.39 4.01 -5.15
N LEU A 78 0.27 4.98 -4.51
CA LEU A 78 -0.28 6.33 -4.34
C LEU A 78 -0.43 7.08 -5.66
N ASP A 79 0.55 6.98 -6.55
CA ASP A 79 0.52 7.62 -7.86
C ASP A 79 -0.63 7.06 -8.71
N ALA A 80 -0.80 5.74 -8.74
CA ALA A 80 -1.90 5.09 -9.45
C ALA A 80 -3.27 5.47 -8.86
N PHE A 81 -3.38 5.52 -7.54
CA PHE A 81 -4.58 6.01 -6.84
C PHE A 81 -4.90 7.45 -7.27
N GLN A 82 -3.93 8.35 -7.19
CA GLN A 82 -4.09 9.76 -7.52
C GLN A 82 -4.48 9.96 -9.00
N GLN A 83 -3.80 9.25 -9.91
CA GLN A 83 -4.10 9.33 -11.35
C GLN A 83 -5.51 8.84 -11.67
N THR A 84 -5.95 7.77 -11.00
CA THR A 84 -7.28 7.22 -11.21
C THR A 84 -8.35 8.14 -10.62
N LEU A 85 -8.15 8.67 -9.41
CA LEU A 85 -9.11 9.57 -8.77
C LEU A 85 -9.30 10.88 -9.56
N LYS A 86 -8.27 11.38 -10.26
CA LYS A 86 -8.38 12.55 -11.15
C LYS A 86 -9.39 12.38 -12.30
N LYS A 87 -9.76 11.15 -12.64
CA LYS A 87 -10.81 10.89 -13.64
C LYS A 87 -12.22 11.18 -13.12
N HIS A 88 -12.38 11.45 -11.83
CA HIS A 88 -13.61 11.74 -11.13
C HIS A 88 -13.63 13.22 -10.68
N PRO A 89 -14.06 14.16 -11.53
CA PRO A 89 -13.89 15.60 -11.31
C PRO A 89 -14.65 16.15 -10.09
N GLY A 90 -15.64 15.42 -9.57
CA GLY A 90 -16.35 15.79 -8.34
C GLY A 90 -15.61 15.45 -7.06
N LEU A 91 -14.49 14.70 -7.16
CA LEU A 91 -13.68 14.32 -6.01
C LEU A 91 -12.45 15.22 -5.87
N ARG A 92 -12.15 15.58 -4.62
CA ARG A 92 -10.92 16.30 -4.25
C ARG A 92 -10.06 15.37 -3.43
N LEU A 93 -8.75 15.41 -3.65
CA LEU A 93 -7.79 14.58 -2.94
C LEU A 93 -6.89 15.42 -2.04
N VAL A 94 -6.74 14.98 -0.81
CA VAL A 94 -5.70 15.42 0.12
C VAL A 94 -4.90 14.18 0.54
N THR A 95 -3.58 14.27 0.53
CA THR A 95 -2.71 13.18 0.97
C THR A 95 -1.89 13.64 2.16
N GLU A 96 -2.05 12.95 3.28
CA GLU A 96 -1.27 13.13 4.50
C GLU A 96 -0.25 12.01 4.64
N ARG A 97 1.01 12.38 4.78
CA ARG A 97 2.10 11.43 5.01
C ARG A 97 2.44 11.39 6.49
N VAL A 98 2.33 10.22 7.08
CA VAL A 98 2.54 10.00 8.50
C VAL A 98 3.83 9.25 8.74
N GLN A 99 4.71 9.81 9.57
CA GLN A 99 5.91 9.11 10.01
C GLN A 99 5.55 8.07 11.05
N VAL A 100 5.75 6.80 10.70
CA VAL A 100 5.52 5.67 11.61
C VAL A 100 6.83 4.91 11.77
N THR A 101 7.40 4.96 12.97
CA THR A 101 8.62 4.20 13.27
C THR A 101 8.31 2.70 13.32
N PRO A 102 9.29 1.81 13.03
CA PRO A 102 9.08 0.36 13.12
C PRO A 102 8.54 -0.09 14.47
N MET A 103 9.01 0.52 15.57
CA MET A 103 8.54 0.22 16.92
C MET A 103 7.05 0.59 17.09
N LEU A 104 6.65 1.75 16.58
CA LEU A 104 5.27 2.22 16.65
C LEU A 104 4.35 1.34 15.81
N MET A 105 4.80 0.91 14.63
CA MET A 105 4.07 -0.05 13.79
C MET A 105 3.79 -1.37 14.52
N MET A 106 4.79 -1.91 15.21
CA MET A 106 4.60 -3.13 16.00
C MET A 106 3.60 -2.90 17.13
N ALA A 107 3.67 -1.76 17.80
CA ALA A 107 2.76 -1.43 18.90
C ALA A 107 1.32 -1.17 18.45
N THR A 108 1.11 -0.68 17.23
CA THR A 108 -0.21 -0.34 16.67
C THR A 108 -0.80 -1.41 15.74
N GLY A 109 -0.16 -2.59 15.66
CA GLY A 109 -0.60 -3.65 14.74
C GLY A 109 -0.52 -3.26 13.26
N GLY A 110 0.40 -2.36 12.91
CA GLY A 110 0.65 -1.92 11.53
C GLY A 110 -0.05 -0.62 11.13
N GLY A 111 -1.03 -0.16 11.91
CA GLY A 111 -1.76 1.08 11.66
C GLY A 111 -1.07 2.34 12.17
N VAL A 112 -1.68 3.49 11.92
CA VAL A 112 -1.29 4.77 12.51
C VAL A 112 -1.76 4.86 13.97
N PRO A 113 -1.06 5.60 14.86
CA PRO A 113 -1.58 5.87 16.20
C PRO A 113 -2.96 6.57 16.15
N PRO A 114 -3.89 6.22 17.05
CA PRO A 114 -5.23 6.82 17.08
C PRO A 114 -5.23 8.34 17.17
N ASP A 115 -4.37 8.91 18.01
CA ASP A 115 -4.23 10.35 18.18
C ASP A 115 -3.83 11.08 16.89
N GLN A 116 -2.96 10.47 16.08
CA GLN A 116 -2.58 11.02 14.78
C GLN A 116 -3.73 10.93 13.77
N LEU A 117 -4.48 9.82 13.76
CA LEU A 117 -5.65 9.66 12.91
C LEU A 117 -6.67 10.76 13.18
N PHE A 118 -7.07 10.95 14.44
CA PHE A 118 -8.07 11.96 14.79
C PHE A 118 -7.59 13.38 14.57
N LYS A 119 -6.32 13.67 14.89
CA LYS A 119 -5.70 14.96 14.58
C LYS A 119 -5.77 15.31 13.09
N VAL A 120 -5.50 14.35 12.21
CA VAL A 120 -5.58 14.56 10.76
C VAL A 120 -7.04 14.78 10.35
N LEU A 121 -7.99 14.00 10.87
CA LEU A 121 -9.42 14.19 10.60
C LEU A 121 -9.94 15.54 11.07
N GLU A 122 -9.49 16.04 12.22
CA GLU A 122 -9.84 17.36 12.76
C GLU A 122 -9.27 18.50 11.89
N THR A 123 -8.10 18.31 11.31
CA THR A 123 -7.46 19.31 10.44
C THR A 123 -8.20 19.50 9.13
N HIS A 124 -8.88 18.45 8.64
CA HIS A 124 -9.57 18.47 7.36
C HIS A 124 -11.08 18.43 7.55
N ALA A 125 -11.74 19.57 7.30
CA ALA A 125 -13.21 19.64 7.35
C ALA A 125 -13.85 18.92 6.15
N ASN A 126 -15.02 18.31 6.39
CA ASN A 126 -15.86 17.70 5.36
C ASN A 126 -15.20 16.54 4.59
N VAL A 127 -14.39 15.73 5.27
CA VAL A 127 -13.86 14.50 4.70
C VAL A 127 -15.02 13.56 4.39
N GLY A 128 -15.18 13.19 3.12
CA GLY A 128 -16.16 12.21 2.67
C GLY A 128 -15.65 10.78 2.81
N ALA A 129 -14.40 10.55 2.43
CA ALA A 129 -13.72 9.26 2.63
C ALA A 129 -12.32 9.43 3.20
N LEU A 130 -11.96 8.48 4.08
CA LEU A 130 -10.62 8.27 4.60
C LEU A 130 -10.07 6.98 4.00
N VAL A 131 -8.93 7.05 3.34
CA VAL A 131 -8.25 5.89 2.74
C VAL A 131 -6.93 5.65 3.49
N LEU A 132 -6.77 4.45 4.02
CA LEU A 132 -5.61 4.03 4.81
C LEU A 132 -4.82 2.97 4.04
N PHE A 133 -3.62 3.30 3.59
CA PHE A 133 -2.73 2.38 2.85
C PHE A 133 -1.76 1.58 3.74
N PHE A 134 -2.01 1.50 5.02
CA PHE A 134 -1.16 0.78 5.97
C PHE A 134 -1.95 0.00 7.03
N GLY A 135 -3.21 -0.30 6.73
CA GLY A 135 -4.10 -1.01 7.65
C GLY A 135 -4.88 -0.07 8.57
N PHE A 136 -5.78 -0.64 9.35
CA PHE A 136 -6.64 0.08 10.27
C PHE A 136 -5.98 0.18 11.65
N PRO A 137 -6.00 1.34 12.31
CA PRO A 137 -5.45 1.51 13.64
C PRO A 137 -6.22 0.70 14.70
N ALA A 138 -5.52 0.30 15.76
CA ALA A 138 -6.16 -0.31 16.92
C ALA A 138 -6.88 0.78 17.74
N LEU A 139 -8.16 1.00 17.46
CA LEU A 139 -9.00 1.97 18.15
C LEU A 139 -9.71 1.34 19.35
N ALA A 140 -9.79 2.07 20.45
CA ALA A 140 -10.65 1.72 21.59
C ALA A 140 -12.13 1.99 21.23
N ASP A 141 -13.07 1.40 21.99
CA ASP A 141 -14.51 1.55 21.70
C ASP A 141 -14.99 3.01 21.61
N PRO A 142 -14.56 3.96 22.47
CA PRO A 142 -14.93 5.36 22.31
C PRO A 142 -14.42 6.02 21.03
N GLU A 143 -13.23 5.64 20.59
CA GLU A 143 -12.61 6.12 19.34
C GLU A 143 -13.34 5.55 18.11
N LEU A 144 -13.72 4.26 18.17
CA LEU A 144 -14.53 3.63 17.13
C LEU A 144 -15.88 4.34 17.01
N GLU A 145 -16.56 4.62 18.12
CA GLU A 145 -17.82 5.36 18.12
C GLU A 145 -17.65 6.78 17.56
N ALA A 146 -16.57 7.47 17.87
CA ALA A 146 -16.28 8.79 17.32
C ALA A 146 -16.13 8.73 15.80
N LEU A 147 -15.40 7.73 15.27
CA LEU A 147 -15.24 7.52 13.85
C LEU A 147 -16.57 7.17 13.17
N GLU A 148 -17.37 6.27 13.76
CA GLU A 148 -18.70 5.91 13.27
C GLU A 148 -19.64 7.13 13.18
N LYS A 149 -19.64 7.97 14.21
CA LYS A 149 -20.45 9.20 14.28
C LYS A 149 -19.99 10.30 13.31
N SER A 150 -18.72 10.28 12.89
CA SER A 150 -18.20 11.27 11.94
C SER A 150 -18.84 11.20 10.56
N GLY A 151 -19.42 10.05 10.20
CA GLY A 151 -19.99 9.79 8.88
C GLY A 151 -18.95 9.61 7.76
N VAL A 152 -17.66 9.68 8.08
CA VAL A 152 -16.57 9.48 7.12
C VAL A 152 -16.56 8.03 6.63
N LYS A 153 -16.48 7.84 5.32
CA LYS A 153 -16.38 6.51 4.72
C LYS A 153 -14.94 6.01 4.80
N THR A 154 -14.69 4.98 5.59
CA THR A 154 -13.34 4.44 5.77
C THR A 154 -13.06 3.31 4.80
N VAL A 155 -12.01 3.47 4.02
CA VAL A 155 -11.43 2.47 3.10
C VAL A 155 -10.07 2.06 3.63
N VAL A 156 -9.84 0.76 3.76
CA VAL A 156 -8.58 0.22 4.30
C VAL A 156 -7.95 -0.73 3.30
N VAL A 157 -6.68 -0.48 3.01
CA VAL A 157 -5.83 -1.41 2.27
C VAL A 157 -4.88 -2.07 3.27
N SER A 158 -4.84 -3.39 3.30
CA SER A 158 -4.00 -4.14 4.21
C SER A 158 -3.18 -5.19 3.48
N SER A 159 -1.95 -5.39 3.92
CA SER A 159 -1.06 -6.43 3.41
C SER A 159 -1.25 -7.80 4.07
N PHE A 160 -2.19 -7.92 4.99
CA PHE A 160 -2.52 -9.18 5.69
C PHE A 160 -4.02 -9.20 6.02
N HIS A 161 -4.53 -10.34 6.53
CA HIS A 161 -5.92 -10.50 6.95
C HIS A 161 -6.08 -10.22 8.45
N PRO A 162 -6.26 -8.97 8.86
CA PRO A 162 -6.69 -8.68 10.23
C PRO A 162 -8.17 -9.00 10.38
N GLY A 163 -8.62 -9.18 11.61
CA GLY A 163 -10.02 -9.45 11.94
C GLY A 163 -10.97 -8.28 11.66
N TYR A 164 -11.10 -7.86 10.42
CA TYR A 164 -11.92 -6.71 10.00
C TYR A 164 -13.43 -6.97 10.05
N LYS A 165 -13.87 -8.21 10.23
CA LYS A 165 -15.28 -8.58 10.24
C LYS A 165 -16.12 -7.71 11.16
N ARG A 166 -15.73 -7.63 12.45
CA ARG A 166 -16.44 -6.78 13.44
C ARG A 166 -16.44 -5.30 13.05
N LEU A 167 -15.36 -4.79 12.48
CA LEU A 167 -15.24 -3.38 12.08
C LEU A 167 -16.11 -3.05 10.86
N LEU A 168 -16.24 -3.98 9.93
CA LEU A 168 -17.13 -3.87 8.78
C LEU A 168 -18.61 -3.96 9.21
N GLU A 169 -18.95 -4.87 10.11
CA GLU A 169 -20.31 -5.01 10.67
C GLU A 169 -20.72 -3.74 11.43
N ARG A 170 -19.82 -3.14 12.20
CA ARG A 170 -20.02 -1.85 12.89
C ARG A 170 -20.00 -0.64 11.95
N ARG A 171 -19.59 -0.78 10.71
CA ARG A 171 -19.35 0.31 9.75
C ARG A 171 -18.25 1.30 10.19
N ALA A 172 -17.34 0.90 11.06
CA ALA A 172 -16.11 1.64 11.31
C ALA A 172 -15.17 1.55 10.09
N ILE A 173 -15.22 0.43 9.35
CA ILE A 173 -14.66 0.27 8.01
C ILE A 173 -15.84 0.06 7.04
N HIS A 174 -15.82 0.72 5.90
CA HIS A 174 -16.87 0.59 4.87
C HIS A 174 -16.44 -0.35 3.74
N LEU A 175 -15.12 -0.38 3.49
CA LEU A 175 -14.50 -1.20 2.47
C LEU A 175 -13.10 -1.59 2.91
N ALA A 176 -12.79 -2.87 2.88
CA ALA A 176 -11.47 -3.41 3.12
C ALA A 176 -10.95 -4.09 1.84
N ILE A 177 -9.71 -3.80 1.48
CA ILE A 177 -8.97 -4.48 0.43
C ILE A 177 -7.88 -5.30 1.12
N VAL A 178 -7.94 -6.60 0.94
CA VAL A 178 -7.02 -7.54 1.60
C VAL A 178 -6.47 -8.55 0.60
N PRO A 179 -5.27 -9.10 0.84
CA PRO A 179 -4.73 -10.15 -0.02
C PRO A 179 -5.65 -11.36 -0.06
N ARG A 180 -5.67 -12.06 -1.17
CA ARG A 180 -6.37 -13.34 -1.28
C ARG A 180 -5.59 -14.43 -0.51
N GLN A 181 -6.25 -15.17 0.38
CA GLN A 181 -5.59 -16.21 1.19
C GLN A 181 -5.21 -17.45 0.36
N GLU A 182 -6.05 -17.79 -0.60
CA GLU A 182 -5.77 -18.89 -1.51
C GLU A 182 -5.18 -18.31 -2.78
N ALA A 183 -3.95 -18.75 -3.12
CA ALA A 183 -3.41 -18.45 -4.43
C ALA A 183 -4.38 -19.05 -5.46
N THR A 184 -5.08 -18.19 -6.17
CA THR A 184 -5.87 -18.63 -7.33
C THR A 184 -4.88 -19.33 -8.24
N GLN A 185 -5.16 -20.60 -8.61
CA GLN A 185 -4.32 -21.29 -9.58
C GLN A 185 -4.14 -20.35 -10.77
N PRO A 186 -2.90 -20.07 -11.20
CA PRO A 186 -2.68 -19.15 -12.29
C PRO A 186 -3.57 -19.61 -13.47
N SER A 187 -4.50 -18.77 -13.84
CA SER A 187 -5.31 -19.06 -15.02
C SER A 187 -4.34 -19.22 -16.19
N SER A 188 -4.56 -20.18 -17.06
CA SER A 188 -3.73 -20.40 -18.24
C SER A 188 -3.72 -19.21 -19.21
N GLN A 189 -4.53 -18.20 -18.93
CA GLN A 189 -4.62 -16.94 -19.69
C GLN A 189 -4.13 -15.78 -18.85
N ALA A 190 -3.26 -14.96 -19.43
CA ALA A 190 -2.84 -13.71 -18.82
C ALA A 190 -4.05 -12.78 -18.60
N PRO A 191 -4.14 -12.08 -17.45
CA PRO A 191 -5.23 -11.17 -17.16
C PRO A 191 -5.27 -10.04 -18.19
N ARG A 192 -6.48 -9.75 -18.72
CA ARG A 192 -6.68 -8.76 -19.78
C ARG A 192 -7.05 -7.38 -19.27
N THR A 193 -7.71 -7.33 -18.12
CA THR A 193 -8.19 -6.10 -17.51
C THR A 193 -7.48 -5.79 -16.20
N LEU A 194 -7.51 -4.52 -15.78
CA LEU A 194 -6.99 -4.09 -14.49
C LEU A 194 -7.71 -4.82 -13.35
N ARG A 195 -9.02 -5.02 -13.46
CA ARG A 195 -9.82 -5.73 -12.46
C ARG A 195 -9.45 -7.21 -12.37
N GLU A 196 -9.25 -7.89 -13.49
CA GLU A 196 -8.81 -9.28 -13.49
C GLU A 196 -7.43 -9.45 -12.81
N ARG A 197 -6.50 -8.50 -13.02
CA ARG A 197 -5.21 -8.50 -12.32
C ARG A 197 -5.38 -8.32 -10.82
N PHE A 198 -6.20 -7.36 -10.41
CA PHE A 198 -6.50 -7.12 -9.01
C PHE A 198 -7.09 -8.37 -8.34
N ASP A 199 -8.07 -9.01 -8.97
CA ASP A 199 -8.78 -10.16 -8.44
C ASP A 199 -7.91 -11.43 -8.32
N GLN A 200 -6.70 -11.45 -8.91
CA GLN A 200 -5.72 -12.52 -8.69
C GLN A 200 -5.12 -12.45 -7.29
N ASP A 201 -4.77 -11.24 -6.83
CA ASP A 201 -3.98 -11.03 -5.62
C ASP A 201 -4.81 -10.51 -4.44
N TYR A 202 -5.93 -9.83 -4.71
CA TYR A 202 -6.71 -9.12 -3.71
C TYR A 202 -8.19 -9.45 -3.79
N ILE A 203 -8.89 -9.21 -2.68
CA ILE A 203 -10.35 -9.19 -2.59
C ILE A 203 -10.81 -7.89 -1.96
N ILE A 204 -11.98 -7.43 -2.38
CA ILE A 204 -12.70 -6.34 -1.75
C ILE A 204 -13.75 -6.94 -0.84
N VAL A 205 -13.81 -6.46 0.38
CA VAL A 205 -14.77 -6.90 1.38
C VAL A 205 -15.52 -5.69 1.91
N THR A 206 -16.83 -5.74 1.80
CA THR A 206 -17.76 -4.75 2.35
C THR A 206 -18.51 -5.33 3.55
N SER A 207 -19.33 -4.54 4.23
CA SER A 207 -20.16 -5.03 5.33
C SER A 207 -21.10 -6.17 4.91
N VAL A 208 -21.55 -6.18 3.65
CA VAL A 208 -22.42 -7.25 3.10
C VAL A 208 -21.63 -8.56 2.94
N GLU A 209 -20.34 -8.46 2.68
CA GLU A 209 -19.46 -9.60 2.45
C GLU A 209 -18.63 -9.99 3.69
N ALA A 210 -18.80 -9.25 4.80
CA ALA A 210 -18.04 -9.46 6.02
C ALA A 210 -18.17 -10.91 6.56
N ALA A 211 -19.28 -11.58 6.28
CA ALA A 211 -19.49 -13.00 6.65
C ALA A 211 -18.51 -13.96 5.92
N ARG A 212 -17.87 -13.52 4.82
CA ARG A 212 -16.88 -14.30 4.05
C ARG A 212 -15.47 -14.23 4.66
N LEU A 213 -15.24 -13.31 5.58
CA LEU A 213 -13.99 -13.23 6.32
C LEU A 213 -13.97 -14.25 7.46
N PRO A 214 -12.83 -14.89 7.70
CA PRO A 214 -12.66 -15.81 8.81
C PRO A 214 -12.80 -15.13 10.18
#